data_c174797917abbea651cba7b4c6231432
#
_entry.id   c174797917abbea651cba7b4c6231432
#
_cell.length_a   1.000
_cell.length_b   1.000
_cell.length_c   1.000
_cell.angle_alpha   90.00
_cell.angle_beta   90.00
_cell.angle_gamma   90.00
#
_symmetry.space_group_name_H-M   'P 1'
#
loop_
_entity.id
_entity.type
_entity.pdbx_description
1 polymer ?
#
loop_
_entity_poly.entity_id
_entity_poly.type
_entity_poly.pdbx_seq_one_letter_code
_entity_poly.pdbx_strand_id
1 'polypeptide(L)'
;MQPPPLPGKPQLVEVFADSRDVGAVGFALAQIPRAQSILWVQDRMCAQEVGQPHGRALARFGGDPDRLILACARHAGDVLWTMEEGLACPSLGAVIGEIWGEPKALDFTATKRLAMRSERVGIPAFLIRFGGAVASASVARRRWRVASAASAPHPHPHDPRAPGEPRWRTELFRARDARPGTWEGGYDRTAHRLHLAAPLRDPALAAAALRREGDG
;
A
#
# COMPACT_ATOMS: atom_id res chain seq x y z
N MET A 1 -16.00 5.67 12.80
CA MET A 1 -15.84 4.21 12.65
C MET A 1 -14.45 3.84 13.11
N GLN A 2 -14.30 2.80 13.92
CA GLN A 2 -12.99 2.37 14.44
C GLN A 2 -12.13 1.83 13.27
N PRO A 3 -10.86 2.24 13.15
CA PRO A 3 -9.97 1.73 12.11
C PRO A 3 -9.71 0.23 12.31
N PRO A 4 -9.50 -0.52 11.20
CA PRO A 4 -9.15 -1.92 11.32
C PRO A 4 -7.77 -2.04 11.97
N PRO A 5 -7.54 -3.01 12.88
CA PRO A 5 -6.21 -3.31 13.35
C PRO A 5 -5.33 -3.72 12.18
N LEU A 6 -4.03 -3.44 12.25
CA LEU A 6 -3.09 -4.01 11.28
C LEU A 6 -3.21 -5.54 11.30
N PRO A 7 -2.95 -6.23 10.16
CA PRO A 7 -3.05 -7.68 10.09
C PRO A 7 -2.19 -8.34 11.17
N GLY A 8 -2.80 -9.16 12.02
CA GLY A 8 -2.08 -9.90 13.06
C GLY A 8 -1.29 -11.11 12.52
N LYS A 9 -1.54 -11.48 11.26
CA LYS A 9 -0.85 -12.57 10.56
C LYS A 9 -0.45 -12.12 9.16
N PRO A 10 0.70 -12.57 8.66
CA PRO A 10 1.13 -12.35 7.28
C PRO A 10 0.09 -12.85 6.28
N GLN A 11 -0.13 -12.10 5.23
CA GLN A 11 -1.16 -12.36 4.25
C GLN A 11 -0.92 -11.58 2.95
N LEU A 12 -1.64 -11.95 1.90
CA LEU A 12 -1.71 -11.15 0.69
C LEU A 12 -2.63 -9.94 0.90
N VAL A 13 -2.08 -8.75 0.68
CA VAL A 13 -2.79 -7.47 0.66
C VAL A 13 -2.71 -6.89 -0.74
N GLU A 14 -3.84 -6.50 -1.32
CA GLU A 14 -3.88 -5.72 -2.56
C GLU A 14 -4.06 -4.24 -2.24
N VAL A 15 -3.26 -3.40 -2.89
CA VAL A 15 -3.32 -1.95 -2.77
C VAL A 15 -3.50 -1.34 -4.16
N PHE A 16 -4.61 -0.68 -4.39
CA PHE A 16 -4.94 0.00 -5.63
C PHE A 16 -4.56 1.45 -5.50
N ALA A 17 -3.65 1.88 -6.36
CA ALA A 17 -3.24 3.26 -6.50
C ALA A 17 -4.01 3.93 -7.65
N ASP A 18 -4.24 5.22 -7.54
CA ASP A 18 -4.70 6.00 -8.68
C ASP A 18 -3.52 6.19 -9.64
N SER A 19 -3.73 5.85 -10.92
CA SER A 19 -2.78 5.98 -12.02
C SER A 19 -1.30 5.91 -11.62
N ARG A 20 -0.68 7.03 -11.30
CA ARG A 20 0.75 7.18 -10.94
C ARG A 20 0.98 7.59 -9.48
N ASP A 21 -0.02 7.44 -8.62
CA ASP A 21 0.12 7.82 -7.21
C ASP A 21 0.97 6.82 -6.43
N VAL A 22 2.24 7.12 -6.25
CA VAL A 22 3.19 6.31 -5.49
C VAL A 22 2.95 6.30 -3.98
N GLY A 23 1.98 7.05 -3.48
CA GLY A 23 1.58 7.02 -2.06
C GLY A 23 1.16 5.62 -1.60
N ALA A 24 0.59 4.81 -2.50
CA ALA A 24 0.25 3.41 -2.24
C ALA A 24 1.47 2.56 -1.83
N VAL A 25 2.64 2.86 -2.39
CA VAL A 25 3.91 2.22 -2.04
C VAL A 25 4.30 2.54 -0.60
N GLY A 26 4.26 3.83 -0.24
CA GLY A 26 4.52 4.26 1.13
C GLY A 26 3.57 3.62 2.15
N PHE A 27 2.29 3.49 1.79
CA PHE A 27 1.29 2.80 2.61
C PHE A 27 1.61 1.31 2.80
N ALA A 28 2.10 0.61 1.77
CA ALA A 28 2.55 -0.78 1.89
C ALA A 28 3.80 -0.89 2.78
N LEU A 29 4.81 -0.06 2.53
CA LEU A 29 6.06 -0.03 3.30
C LEU A 29 5.85 0.26 4.79
N ALA A 30 4.89 1.14 5.12
CA ALA A 30 4.55 1.47 6.50
C ALA A 30 3.99 0.27 7.32
N GLN A 31 3.69 -0.84 6.65
CA GLN A 31 3.19 -2.08 7.26
C GLN A 31 4.26 -3.19 7.34
N ILE A 32 5.45 -2.96 6.78
CA ILE A 32 6.55 -3.94 6.82
C ILE A 32 7.44 -3.62 8.02
N PRO A 33 7.80 -4.60 8.87
CA PRO A 33 8.70 -4.37 9.99
C PRO A 33 10.05 -3.81 9.54
N ARG A 34 10.73 -3.06 10.42
CA ARG A 34 12.03 -2.43 10.11
C ARG A 34 13.10 -3.45 9.72
N ALA A 35 14.03 -3.01 8.89
CA ALA A 35 15.26 -3.70 8.52
C ALA A 35 15.06 -5.13 8.00
N GLN A 36 13.88 -5.42 7.44
CA GLN A 36 13.63 -6.69 6.77
C GLN A 36 14.25 -6.72 5.36
N SER A 37 14.63 -7.92 4.93
CA SER A 37 14.96 -8.14 3.52
C SER A 37 13.69 -8.14 2.68
N ILE A 38 13.64 -7.32 1.64
CA ILE A 38 12.47 -7.12 0.81
C ILE A 38 12.78 -7.56 -0.62
N LEU A 39 11.99 -8.47 -1.16
CA LEU A 39 11.93 -8.67 -2.59
C LEU A 39 10.88 -7.72 -3.18
N TRP A 40 11.30 -6.87 -4.10
CA TRP A 40 10.45 -5.92 -4.80
C TRP A 40 10.48 -6.19 -6.29
N VAL A 41 9.35 -6.55 -6.85
CA VAL A 41 9.23 -6.92 -8.26
C VAL A 41 8.31 -5.92 -8.95
N GLN A 42 8.80 -5.28 -10.00
CA GLN A 42 8.00 -4.36 -10.83
C GLN A 42 7.83 -4.93 -12.23
N ASP A 43 6.65 -4.79 -12.83
CA ASP A 43 6.56 -4.93 -14.26
C ASP A 43 7.20 -3.72 -14.97
N ARG A 44 7.53 -3.90 -16.26
CA ARG A 44 8.20 -2.87 -17.05
C ARG A 44 7.40 -1.56 -17.12
N MET A 45 6.07 -1.64 -17.20
CA MET A 45 5.23 -0.44 -17.26
C MET A 45 5.24 0.31 -15.93
N CYS A 46 5.18 -0.37 -14.80
CA CYS A 46 5.34 0.26 -13.49
C CYS A 46 6.69 0.98 -13.39
N ALA A 47 7.79 0.30 -13.74
CA ALA A 47 9.11 0.90 -13.69
C ALA A 47 9.24 2.16 -14.58
N GLN A 48 8.55 2.20 -15.73
CA GLN A 48 8.55 3.34 -16.65
C GLN A 48 7.66 4.50 -16.19
N GLU A 49 6.46 4.18 -15.66
CA GLU A 49 5.41 5.17 -15.39
C GLU A 49 5.49 5.76 -13.97
N VAL A 50 5.93 4.96 -12.99
CA VAL A 50 6.02 5.39 -11.58
C VAL A 50 7.46 5.43 -11.04
N GLY A 51 8.41 4.92 -11.82
CA GLY A 51 9.83 4.88 -11.43
C GLY A 51 10.19 3.67 -10.57
N GLN A 52 11.46 3.63 -10.19
CA GLN A 52 12.00 2.57 -9.33
C GLN A 52 12.11 3.01 -7.87
N PRO A 53 12.11 2.07 -6.92
CA PRO A 53 12.31 2.37 -5.51
C PRO A 53 13.63 3.12 -5.27
N HIS A 54 13.55 4.19 -4.49
CA HIS A 54 14.72 5.00 -4.15
C HIS A 54 15.16 4.70 -2.71
N GLY A 55 16.43 4.38 -2.51
CA GLY A 55 16.97 3.94 -1.21
C GLY A 55 16.68 4.88 -0.04
N ARG A 56 16.79 6.22 -0.24
CA ARG A 56 16.45 7.20 0.82
C ARG A 56 14.96 7.19 1.15
N ALA A 57 14.09 7.00 0.16
CA ALA A 57 12.65 6.89 0.41
C ALA A 57 12.34 5.60 1.19
N LEU A 58 12.94 4.48 0.81
CA LEU A 58 12.82 3.21 1.52
C LEU A 58 13.26 3.36 2.99
N ALA A 59 14.41 3.98 3.25
CA ALA A 59 14.93 4.20 4.60
C ALA A 59 13.99 5.07 5.46
N ARG A 60 13.26 6.02 4.88
CA ARG A 60 12.23 6.80 5.61
C ARG A 60 11.09 5.94 6.14
N PHE A 61 10.82 4.81 5.50
CA PHE A 61 9.84 3.81 5.95
C PHE A 61 10.49 2.66 6.75
N GLY A 62 11.70 2.85 7.27
CA GLY A 62 12.39 1.86 8.09
C GLY A 62 12.96 0.67 7.33
N GLY A 63 12.93 0.69 6.00
CA GLY A 63 13.59 -0.30 5.17
C GLY A 63 15.10 -0.07 5.09
N ASP A 64 15.83 -1.13 4.81
CA ASP A 64 17.28 -1.11 4.60
C ASP A 64 17.57 -1.25 3.09
N PRO A 65 18.15 -0.24 2.44
CA PRO A 65 18.50 -0.32 1.01
C PRO A 65 19.43 -1.48 0.66
N ASP A 66 20.32 -1.87 1.56
CA ASP A 66 21.27 -2.97 1.36
C ASP A 66 20.60 -4.35 1.44
N ARG A 67 19.33 -4.39 1.91
CA ARG A 67 18.50 -5.59 2.00
C ARG A 67 17.36 -5.59 0.98
N LEU A 68 17.41 -4.68 0.00
CA LEU A 68 16.43 -4.63 -1.08
C LEU A 68 16.91 -5.46 -2.27
N ILE A 69 16.13 -6.44 -2.67
CA ILE A 69 16.28 -7.16 -3.92
C ILE A 69 15.25 -6.59 -4.88
N LEU A 70 15.69 -5.80 -5.86
CA LEU A 70 14.84 -5.23 -6.89
C LEU A 70 14.90 -6.07 -8.17
N ALA A 71 13.76 -6.56 -8.62
CA ALA A 71 13.60 -7.28 -9.88
C ALA A 71 12.66 -6.52 -10.82
N CYS A 72 13.04 -6.41 -12.09
CA CYS A 72 12.21 -5.82 -13.13
C CYS A 72 11.81 -6.92 -14.10
N ALA A 73 10.52 -7.21 -14.18
CA ALA A 73 9.94 -8.24 -15.02
C ALA A 73 9.36 -7.63 -16.32
N ARG A 74 9.38 -8.40 -17.41
CA ARG A 74 8.83 -7.93 -18.69
C ARG A 74 7.30 -7.90 -18.69
N HIS A 75 6.69 -8.86 -18.02
CA HIS A 75 5.25 -9.08 -18.03
C HIS A 75 4.72 -9.34 -16.62
N ALA A 76 3.46 -9.03 -16.38
CA ALA A 76 2.81 -9.26 -15.09
C ALA A 76 2.84 -10.73 -14.64
N GLY A 77 2.83 -11.69 -15.57
CA GLY A 77 2.99 -13.11 -15.25
C GLY A 77 4.32 -13.41 -14.58
N ASP A 78 5.40 -12.77 -15.05
CA ASP A 78 6.74 -12.92 -14.47
C ASP A 78 6.82 -12.26 -13.09
N VAL A 79 6.12 -11.14 -12.88
CA VAL A 79 5.99 -10.52 -11.55
C VAL A 79 5.36 -11.50 -10.57
N LEU A 80 4.21 -12.08 -10.93
CA LEU A 80 3.48 -13.02 -10.09
C LEU A 80 4.31 -14.27 -9.78
N TRP A 81 4.99 -14.81 -10.78
CA TRP A 81 5.88 -15.95 -10.58
C TRP A 81 7.04 -15.61 -9.66
N THR A 82 7.71 -14.47 -9.87
CA THR A 82 8.82 -14.01 -9.01
C THR A 82 8.37 -13.77 -7.57
N MET A 83 7.17 -13.22 -7.37
CA MET A 83 6.58 -13.11 -6.03
C MET A 83 6.37 -14.48 -5.38
N GLU A 84 5.87 -15.46 -6.15
CA GLU A 84 5.66 -16.83 -5.65
C GLU A 84 6.97 -17.48 -5.22
N GLU A 85 8.04 -17.35 -6.03
CA GLU A 85 9.37 -17.87 -5.69
C GLU A 85 9.98 -17.13 -4.50
N GLY A 86 9.82 -15.81 -4.44
CA GLY A 86 10.25 -15.02 -3.27
C GLY A 86 9.57 -15.47 -1.98
N LEU A 87 8.28 -15.78 -2.02
CA LEU A 87 7.56 -16.31 -0.86
C LEU A 87 8.02 -17.73 -0.43
N ALA A 88 8.83 -18.40 -1.22
CA ALA A 88 9.48 -19.65 -0.80
C ALA A 88 10.81 -19.41 -0.05
N CYS A 89 11.32 -18.18 -0.03
CA CYS A 89 12.59 -17.83 0.59
C CYS A 89 12.38 -17.37 2.06
N PRO A 90 12.74 -18.16 3.07
CA PRO A 90 12.49 -17.81 4.48
C PRO A 90 13.33 -16.62 4.98
N SER A 91 14.35 -16.20 4.23
CA SER A 91 15.19 -15.05 4.59
C SER A 91 14.54 -13.70 4.22
N LEU A 92 13.44 -13.71 3.51
CA LEU A 92 12.70 -12.50 3.20
C LEU A 92 11.71 -12.16 4.31
N GLY A 93 11.62 -10.87 4.61
CA GLY A 93 10.62 -10.35 5.56
C GLY A 93 9.37 -9.81 4.88
N ALA A 94 9.42 -9.52 3.58
CA ALA A 94 8.27 -9.11 2.78
C ALA A 94 8.51 -9.32 1.28
N VAL A 95 7.41 -9.46 0.53
CA VAL A 95 7.41 -9.48 -0.94
C VAL A 95 6.46 -8.42 -1.44
N ILE A 96 6.93 -7.53 -2.32
CA ILE A 96 6.14 -6.49 -2.97
C ILE A 96 6.14 -6.78 -4.47
N GLY A 97 4.96 -6.79 -5.08
CA GLY A 97 4.79 -6.82 -6.53
C GLY A 97 4.04 -5.59 -7.01
N GLU A 98 4.50 -4.99 -8.09
CA GLU A 98 3.82 -3.88 -8.76
C GLU A 98 3.42 -4.27 -10.17
N ILE A 99 2.14 -4.07 -10.48
CA ILE A 99 1.55 -4.44 -11.76
C ILE A 99 0.74 -3.27 -12.31
N TRP A 100 0.98 -2.94 -13.58
CA TRP A 100 0.23 -1.90 -14.30
C TRP A 100 -1.02 -2.45 -14.95
N GLY A 101 -2.15 -1.77 -14.75
CA GLY A 101 -3.42 -2.11 -15.40
C GLY A 101 -4.03 -3.44 -14.98
N GLU A 102 -4.68 -4.11 -15.94
CA GLU A 102 -5.45 -5.35 -15.73
C GLU A 102 -4.95 -6.48 -16.64
N PRO A 103 -3.76 -7.02 -16.38
CA PRO A 103 -3.24 -8.11 -17.20
C PRO A 103 -4.02 -9.41 -16.95
N LYS A 104 -4.27 -10.16 -18.02
CA LYS A 104 -4.97 -11.47 -17.95
C LYS A 104 -4.29 -12.47 -17.02
N ALA A 105 -2.96 -12.38 -16.85
CA ALA A 105 -2.20 -13.28 -15.96
C ALA A 105 -2.56 -13.09 -14.48
N LEU A 106 -3.10 -11.93 -14.09
CA LEU A 106 -3.55 -11.67 -12.73
C LEU A 106 -5.02 -12.07 -12.57
N ASP A 107 -5.23 -13.35 -12.42
CA ASP A 107 -6.54 -13.98 -12.19
C ASP A 107 -6.73 -14.39 -10.71
N PHE A 108 -7.88 -14.98 -10.44
CA PHE A 108 -8.22 -15.54 -9.14
C PHE A 108 -7.23 -16.62 -8.68
N THR A 109 -6.77 -17.46 -9.61
CA THR A 109 -5.84 -18.56 -9.32
C THR A 109 -4.46 -18.03 -8.93
N ALA A 110 -3.95 -17.01 -9.61
CA ALA A 110 -2.69 -16.35 -9.27
C ALA A 110 -2.74 -15.75 -7.87
N THR A 111 -3.80 -14.98 -7.56
CA THR A 111 -3.95 -14.39 -6.22
C THR A 111 -4.14 -15.45 -5.14
N LYS A 112 -4.79 -16.59 -5.44
CA LYS A 112 -4.93 -17.72 -4.52
C LYS A 112 -3.57 -18.33 -4.19
N ARG A 113 -2.70 -18.57 -5.20
CA ARG A 113 -1.36 -19.12 -4.97
C ARG A 113 -0.52 -18.20 -4.08
N LEU A 114 -0.50 -16.89 -4.37
CA LEU A 114 0.21 -15.90 -3.54
C LEU A 114 -0.31 -15.87 -2.10
N ALA A 115 -1.63 -15.85 -1.91
CA ALA A 115 -2.24 -15.81 -0.57
C ALA A 115 -1.88 -17.07 0.23
N MET A 116 -2.02 -18.26 -0.39
CA MET A 116 -1.71 -19.51 0.29
C MET A 116 -0.22 -19.63 0.66
N ARG A 117 0.68 -19.19 -0.23
CA ARG A 117 2.13 -19.18 0.06
C ARG A 117 2.46 -18.21 1.18
N SER A 118 1.98 -16.95 1.10
CA SER A 118 2.17 -15.93 2.14
C SER A 118 1.72 -16.42 3.52
N GLU A 119 0.52 -16.99 3.61
CA GLU A 119 -0.02 -17.51 4.87
C GLU A 119 0.77 -18.71 5.42
N ARG A 120 1.20 -19.61 4.53
CA ARG A 120 1.95 -20.82 4.91
C ARG A 120 3.32 -20.51 5.46
N VAL A 121 4.04 -19.57 4.83
CA VAL A 121 5.43 -19.26 5.19
C VAL A 121 5.55 -18.13 6.21
N GLY A 122 4.47 -17.39 6.44
CA GLY A 122 4.47 -16.27 7.39
C GLY A 122 5.16 -15.01 6.85
N ILE A 123 5.21 -14.82 5.53
CA ILE A 123 5.81 -13.64 4.88
C ILE A 123 4.68 -12.80 4.28
N PRO A 124 4.52 -11.51 4.66
CA PRO A 124 3.51 -10.64 4.07
C PRO A 124 3.82 -10.36 2.59
N ALA A 125 2.76 -10.40 1.77
CA ALA A 125 2.83 -10.07 0.36
C ALA A 125 1.95 -8.86 0.07
N PHE A 126 2.49 -7.89 -0.65
CA PHE A 126 1.76 -6.70 -1.11
C PHE A 126 1.73 -6.71 -2.64
N LEU A 127 0.53 -6.67 -3.21
CA LEU A 127 0.32 -6.51 -4.63
C LEU A 127 -0.22 -5.11 -4.91
N ILE A 128 0.62 -4.24 -5.44
CA ILE A 128 0.27 -2.85 -5.74
C ILE A 128 -0.18 -2.77 -7.20
N ARG A 129 -1.35 -2.19 -7.42
CA ARG A 129 -2.00 -2.07 -8.72
C ARG A 129 -2.05 -0.60 -9.13
N PHE A 130 -1.36 -0.29 -10.24
CA PHE A 130 -1.31 1.03 -10.84
C PHE A 130 -2.13 1.12 -12.13
N GLY A 131 -2.15 2.30 -12.76
CA GLY A 131 -2.75 2.49 -14.08
C GLY A 131 -4.27 2.43 -14.11
N GLY A 132 -4.95 2.83 -13.03
CA GLY A 132 -6.41 2.83 -12.95
C GLY A 132 -7.02 1.42 -12.92
N ALA A 133 -6.29 0.45 -12.37
CA ALA A 133 -6.73 -0.93 -12.31
C ALA A 133 -8.07 -1.11 -11.59
N VAL A 134 -8.98 -1.85 -12.20
CA VAL A 134 -10.28 -2.21 -11.63
C VAL A 134 -10.15 -3.44 -10.73
N ALA A 135 -10.95 -3.49 -9.67
CA ALA A 135 -10.92 -4.58 -8.74
C ALA A 135 -11.58 -5.84 -9.31
N SER A 136 -10.77 -6.72 -9.89
CA SER A 136 -11.18 -8.07 -10.35
C SER A 136 -11.36 -9.05 -9.18
N ALA A 137 -11.80 -10.28 -9.46
CA ALA A 137 -11.90 -11.34 -8.45
C ALA A 137 -10.51 -11.68 -7.86
N SER A 138 -10.39 -11.72 -6.53
CA SER A 138 -9.14 -11.97 -5.82
C SER A 138 -9.37 -12.67 -4.48
N VAL A 139 -8.37 -13.44 -4.03
CA VAL A 139 -8.34 -14.11 -2.72
C VAL A 139 -7.66 -13.24 -1.66
N ALA A 140 -7.11 -12.10 -2.01
CA ALA A 140 -6.48 -11.20 -1.05
C ALA A 140 -7.42 -10.93 0.15
N ARG A 141 -6.87 -11.01 1.36
CA ARG A 141 -7.66 -10.85 2.58
C ARG A 141 -8.10 -9.41 2.79
N ARG A 142 -7.24 -8.45 2.41
CA ARG A 142 -7.52 -7.01 2.48
C ARG A 142 -7.23 -6.37 1.14
N ARG A 143 -8.15 -5.52 0.73
CA ARG A 143 -8.05 -4.79 -0.54
C ARG A 143 -8.33 -3.32 -0.28
N TRP A 144 -7.33 -2.51 -0.55
CA TRP A 144 -7.31 -1.09 -0.28
C TRP A 144 -7.31 -0.27 -1.55
N ARG A 145 -8.00 0.86 -1.55
CA ARG A 145 -7.70 2.00 -2.43
C ARG A 145 -6.94 3.03 -1.61
N VAL A 146 -5.83 3.49 -2.13
CA VAL A 146 -4.96 4.43 -1.43
C VAL A 146 -4.62 5.59 -2.36
N ALA A 147 -4.85 6.80 -1.87
CA ALA A 147 -4.46 8.03 -2.54
C ALA A 147 -3.63 8.90 -1.60
N SER A 148 -2.64 9.58 -2.13
CA SER A 148 -1.86 10.58 -1.41
C SER A 148 -2.75 11.70 -0.90
N ALA A 149 -2.45 12.19 0.29
CA ALA A 149 -3.06 13.38 0.87
C ALA A 149 -1.98 14.41 1.20
N ALA A 150 -2.37 15.65 1.48
CA ALA A 150 -1.43 16.66 1.92
C ALA A 150 -0.68 16.16 3.16
N SER A 151 0.67 16.24 3.12
CA SER A 151 1.51 15.79 4.23
C SER A 151 1.22 16.59 5.51
N ALA A 152 1.59 16.01 6.65
CA ALA A 152 1.56 16.76 7.89
C ALA A 152 2.47 18.00 7.78
N PRO A 153 2.18 19.11 8.51
CA PRO A 153 3.10 20.21 8.60
C PRO A 153 4.47 19.75 9.12
N HIS A 154 5.54 20.23 8.52
CA HIS A 154 6.89 19.92 8.98
C HIS A 154 7.39 21.09 9.86
N PRO A 155 7.92 20.83 11.05
CA PRO A 155 8.47 21.87 11.92
C PRO A 155 9.85 22.34 11.44
N HIS A 156 9.97 22.69 10.16
CA HIS A 156 11.23 23.19 9.60
C HIS A 156 11.37 24.68 9.96
N PRO A 157 12.45 25.09 10.64
CA PRO A 157 12.56 26.46 11.17
C PRO A 157 12.62 27.53 10.07
N HIS A 158 13.06 27.18 8.87
CA HIS A 158 13.29 28.12 7.77
C HIS A 158 12.39 27.91 6.56
N ASP A 159 11.59 26.84 6.53
CA ASP A 159 10.69 26.57 5.41
C ASP A 159 9.36 25.93 5.88
N PRO A 160 8.33 26.75 6.08
CA PRO A 160 7.01 26.25 6.49
C PRO A 160 6.31 25.43 5.41
N ARG A 161 6.84 25.41 4.17
CA ARG A 161 6.30 24.62 3.05
C ARG A 161 6.99 23.27 2.92
N ALA A 162 8.02 22.99 3.72
CA ALA A 162 8.68 21.69 3.71
C ALA A 162 7.66 20.56 3.96
N PRO A 163 7.65 19.49 3.15
CA PRO A 163 6.72 18.39 3.34
C PRO A 163 7.07 17.64 4.63
N GLY A 164 6.07 17.43 5.46
CA GLY A 164 6.16 16.63 6.68
C GLY A 164 5.97 15.14 6.44
N GLU A 165 5.49 14.43 7.46
CA GLU A 165 5.24 13.00 7.37
C GLU A 165 4.09 12.71 6.38
N PRO A 166 4.18 11.60 5.66
CA PRO A 166 3.22 11.25 4.62
C PRO A 166 1.83 10.97 5.20
N ARG A 167 0.81 11.36 4.43
CA ARG A 167 -0.59 11.07 4.72
C ARG A 167 -1.28 10.49 3.51
N TRP A 168 -2.31 9.70 3.78
CA TRP A 168 -3.10 9.03 2.74
C TRP A 168 -4.59 9.13 3.05
N ARG A 169 -5.38 9.17 1.99
CA ARG A 169 -6.79 8.76 2.04
C ARG A 169 -6.86 7.29 1.70
N THR A 170 -7.46 6.50 2.57
CA THR A 170 -7.49 5.06 2.44
C THR A 170 -8.93 4.55 2.51
N GLU A 171 -9.28 3.64 1.61
CA GLU A 171 -10.54 2.91 1.63
C GLU A 171 -10.24 1.41 1.68
N LEU A 172 -10.61 0.74 2.75
CA LEU A 172 -10.68 -0.71 2.79
C LEU A 172 -12.01 -1.12 2.17
N PHE A 173 -12.04 -1.41 0.88
CA PHE A 173 -13.29 -1.74 0.20
C PHE A 173 -13.67 -3.22 0.29
N ARG A 174 -12.71 -4.08 0.65
CA ARG A 174 -12.94 -5.51 0.92
C ARG A 174 -11.97 -6.03 1.97
N ALA A 175 -12.48 -6.76 2.95
CA ALA A 175 -11.69 -7.48 3.94
C ALA A 175 -12.44 -8.73 4.42
N ARG A 176 -11.68 -9.74 4.90
CA ARG A 176 -12.23 -10.93 5.53
C ARG A 176 -12.17 -10.86 7.04
N ASP A 177 -11.32 -10.02 7.59
CA ASP A 177 -10.97 -9.90 9.01
C ASP A 177 -11.30 -8.52 9.60
N ALA A 178 -11.92 -7.64 8.81
CA ALA A 178 -12.27 -6.30 9.23
C ALA A 178 -13.50 -5.78 8.46
N ARG A 179 -14.13 -4.74 8.98
CA ARG A 179 -15.23 -4.05 8.28
C ARG A 179 -14.68 -3.08 7.25
N PRO A 180 -15.24 -3.05 6.04
CA PRO A 180 -14.94 -2.02 5.03
C PRO A 180 -15.19 -0.61 5.59
N GLY A 181 -14.44 0.37 5.05
CA GLY A 181 -14.57 1.75 5.47
C GLY A 181 -13.46 2.64 4.92
N THR A 182 -13.50 3.93 5.27
CA THR A 182 -12.56 4.95 4.84
C THR A 182 -11.87 5.59 6.03
N TRP A 183 -10.59 5.89 5.89
CA TRP A 183 -9.77 6.53 6.93
C TRP A 183 -8.73 7.45 6.30
N GLU A 184 -8.29 8.41 7.11
CA GLU A 184 -7.04 9.10 6.85
C GLU A 184 -5.89 8.30 7.46
N GLY A 185 -4.89 7.97 6.64
CA GLY A 185 -3.68 7.30 7.08
C GLY A 185 -2.57 8.31 7.35
N GLY A 186 -1.76 8.02 8.35
CA GLY A 186 -0.52 8.73 8.63
C GLY A 186 0.56 7.76 9.04
N TYR A 187 1.82 8.14 8.84
CA TYR A 187 2.96 7.33 9.24
C TYR A 187 3.80 8.08 10.27
N ASP A 188 3.99 7.46 11.43
CA ASP A 188 4.95 7.91 12.43
C ASP A 188 6.29 7.20 12.20
N ARG A 189 7.24 7.94 11.69
CA ARG A 189 8.58 7.42 11.39
C ARG A 189 9.33 7.01 12.65
N THR A 190 9.14 7.72 13.76
CA THR A 190 9.84 7.43 15.02
C THR A 190 9.35 6.13 15.63
N ALA A 191 8.05 5.97 15.73
CA ALA A 191 7.43 4.76 16.25
C ALA A 191 7.35 3.63 15.19
N HIS A 192 7.65 3.91 13.93
CA HIS A 192 7.44 3.00 12.78
C HIS A 192 6.01 2.46 12.77
N ARG A 193 5.06 3.36 12.73
CA ARG A 193 3.65 2.98 12.89
C ARG A 193 2.77 3.67 11.89
N LEU A 194 2.02 2.87 11.16
CA LEU A 194 0.88 3.33 10.38
C LEU A 194 -0.30 3.56 11.34
N HIS A 195 -0.89 4.75 11.31
CA HIS A 195 -2.15 5.01 12.00
C HIS A 195 -3.23 5.31 10.97
N LEU A 196 -4.43 4.85 11.30
CA LEU A 196 -5.64 5.14 10.55
C LEU A 196 -6.58 5.89 11.51
N ALA A 197 -7.06 7.04 11.09
CA ALA A 197 -8.03 7.86 11.84
C ALA A 197 -9.30 8.02 11.02
N ALA A 198 -10.44 8.21 11.68
CA ALA A 198 -11.64 8.58 10.96
C ALA A 198 -11.37 9.86 10.16
N PRO A 199 -11.91 9.98 8.91
CA PRO A 199 -11.75 11.19 8.13
C PRO A 199 -12.22 12.39 8.96
N LEU A 200 -11.40 13.43 9.01
CA LEU A 200 -11.86 14.71 9.56
C LEU A 200 -13.04 15.15 8.70
N ARG A 201 -14.20 15.34 9.32
CA ARG A 201 -15.31 16.03 8.65
C ARG A 201 -14.80 17.42 8.35
N ASP A 202 -14.72 17.75 7.08
CA ASP A 202 -14.41 19.13 6.68
C ASP A 202 -15.45 20.05 7.32
N PRO A 203 -15.08 20.93 8.25
CA PRO A 203 -16.03 21.78 8.94
C PRO A 203 -16.82 22.68 7.96
N ALA A 204 -16.24 23.00 6.79
CA ALA A 204 -16.93 23.72 5.73
C ALA A 204 -18.03 22.91 5.06
N LEU A 205 -17.80 21.60 4.82
CA LEU A 205 -18.81 20.69 4.27
C LEU A 205 -19.87 20.33 5.32
N ALA A 206 -19.49 20.19 6.59
CA ALA A 206 -20.45 19.97 7.68
C ALA A 206 -21.37 21.19 7.89
N ALA A 207 -20.83 22.39 7.81
CA ALA A 207 -21.59 23.65 7.88
C ALA A 207 -22.50 23.87 6.66
N ALA A 208 -22.11 23.40 5.48
CA ALA A 208 -22.92 23.45 4.26
C ALA A 208 -24.08 22.43 4.28
N ALA A 209 -23.86 21.26 4.88
CA ALA A 209 -24.91 20.26 5.05
C ALA A 209 -25.98 20.72 6.05
N LEU A 210 -25.55 21.30 7.20
CA LEU A 210 -26.47 21.85 8.20
C LEU A 210 -27.31 23.03 7.70
N ARG A 211 -26.78 23.85 6.77
CA ARG A 211 -27.55 24.96 6.15
C ARG A 211 -28.60 24.45 5.17
N ARG A 212 -28.40 23.33 4.53
CA ARG A 212 -29.40 22.72 3.61
C ARG A 212 -30.54 22.03 4.35
N GLU A 213 -30.31 21.54 5.56
CA GLU A 213 -31.36 20.94 6.41
C GLU A 213 -32.20 21.99 7.18
N GLY A 214 -31.73 23.25 7.26
CA GLY A 214 -32.47 24.33 7.93
C GLY A 214 -33.36 25.16 7.02
N ASP A 215 -33.34 24.96 5.69
CA ASP A 215 -34.14 25.68 4.68
C ASP A 215 -35.27 24.82 4.08
N GLY A 216 -35.70 23.76 4.77
CA GLY A 216 -36.77 22.85 4.34
C GLY A 216 -38.00 22.94 5.23
#